data_af1041e1e3e1d320bf598f3c95ff10b6
#
_entry.id   af1041e1e3e1d320bf598f3c95ff10b6
#
_cell.length_a   1.000
_cell.length_b   1.000
_cell.length_c   1.000
_cell.angle_alpha   90.00
_cell.angle_beta   90.00
_cell.angle_gamma   90.00
#
_symmetry.space_group_name_H-M   'P 1'
#
loop_
_entity.id
_entity.type
_entity.pdbx_description
1 polymer ?
#
loop_
_entity_poly.entity_id
_entity_poly.type
_entity_poly.pdbx_seq_one_letter_code
_entity_poly.pdbx_strand_id
1 'polypeptide(L)'
;MSMSSSSLTNIIPSNEHIMLLYSSDDERNKAAINYINNGLKSGYQCIYASINAYDSKSSSNISNLSSNIDDYKENIERGELCIVDFKPYYESALNVDFSPFKNLKKELEETLKHRKDRGKKDAILVFADAACFLSLNKLFDECEILEWWWCETTTDWRQNNQNITVICPHYKQILNNSLLSETKLRISSMHTITIESNYNMKMNNKKHYNCDLQKISKYQEYQIKRKTKKILIAEPEPDIQYIYSLITRQHGFKESDMNIVENGNKCLEIIFSDNVVNNNYYDIIIIDSHLRDISGFEVARKIHDKLPHKRIILTTTSTLSNISDIIDSIGIEPKDVFLKPFNFSELIKAIDEQ
;
A
#
# COMPACT_ATOMS: atom_id res chain seq x y z
N MET A 1 33.59 -27.62 -11.82
CA MET A 1 32.44 -28.20 -11.12
C MET A 1 31.28 -27.19 -11.22
N SER A 2 30.34 -27.47 -12.10
CA SER A 2 29.17 -26.67 -12.33
C SER A 2 28.24 -26.84 -11.15
N MET A 3 28.03 -25.81 -10.33
CA MET A 3 26.98 -25.80 -9.32
C MET A 3 25.63 -25.70 -10.04
N SER A 4 24.88 -26.78 -9.87
CA SER A 4 23.52 -26.96 -10.42
C SER A 4 22.57 -25.92 -9.84
N SER A 5 21.71 -25.45 -10.69
CA SER A 5 20.45 -24.73 -10.59
C SER A 5 19.66 -24.94 -9.28
N SER A 6 20.03 -24.31 -8.18
CA SER A 6 19.18 -24.17 -7.01
C SER A 6 18.39 -22.86 -7.12
N SER A 7 17.38 -22.93 -7.95
CA SER A 7 16.37 -21.91 -8.19
C SER A 7 15.43 -21.76 -6.96
N LEU A 8 14.42 -20.95 -7.05
CA LEU A 8 13.26 -20.76 -6.16
C LEU A 8 12.77 -22.03 -5.38
N THR A 9 13.29 -23.19 -5.73
CA THR A 9 12.98 -24.50 -5.15
C THR A 9 13.32 -24.64 -3.66
N ASN A 10 14.13 -23.74 -3.09
CA ASN A 10 14.58 -23.80 -1.71
C ASN A 10 14.27 -22.54 -0.90
N ILE A 11 13.28 -21.74 -1.28
CA ILE A 11 12.83 -20.65 -0.44
C ILE A 11 12.10 -21.26 0.74
N ILE A 12 12.82 -21.40 1.84
CA ILE A 12 12.24 -21.73 3.14
C ILE A 12 11.42 -20.51 3.57
N PRO A 13 10.20 -20.68 4.09
CA PRO A 13 9.42 -19.59 4.66
C PRO A 13 10.30 -18.81 5.64
N SER A 14 10.51 -17.54 5.37
CA SER A 14 11.48 -16.72 6.11
C SER A 14 10.89 -15.42 6.62
N ASN A 15 9.56 -15.28 6.57
CA ASN A 15 8.85 -14.05 6.94
C ASN A 15 9.32 -12.83 6.13
N GLU A 16 9.61 -13.04 4.84
CA GLU A 16 10.20 -12.03 3.98
C GLU A 16 9.21 -11.50 2.94
N HIS A 17 9.39 -10.24 2.56
CA HIS A 17 8.78 -9.63 1.41
C HIS A 17 9.79 -9.64 0.26
N ILE A 18 9.54 -10.44 -0.77
CA ILE A 18 10.51 -10.79 -1.79
C ILE A 18 10.09 -10.23 -3.14
N MET A 19 10.95 -9.43 -3.77
CA MET A 19 10.79 -9.00 -5.15
C MET A 19 11.34 -10.07 -6.08
N LEU A 20 10.52 -10.56 -7.02
CA LEU A 20 10.94 -11.45 -8.10
C LEU A 20 11.01 -10.67 -9.41
N LEU A 21 12.21 -10.47 -9.97
CA LEU A 21 12.39 -9.86 -11.28
C LEU A 21 12.35 -10.92 -12.38
N TYR A 22 11.45 -10.76 -13.34
CA TYR A 22 11.29 -11.67 -14.47
C TYR A 22 11.33 -10.90 -15.81
N SER A 23 11.60 -11.63 -16.93
CA SER A 23 11.74 -11.05 -18.26
C SER A 23 10.67 -11.53 -19.26
N SER A 24 9.88 -12.53 -18.90
CA SER A 24 8.77 -13.03 -19.71
C SER A 24 7.66 -13.64 -18.86
N ASP A 25 6.43 -13.66 -19.37
CA ASP A 25 5.31 -14.30 -18.68
C ASP A 25 5.54 -15.79 -18.41
N ASP A 26 6.27 -16.48 -19.31
CA ASP A 26 6.65 -17.89 -19.12
C ASP A 26 7.55 -18.05 -17.88
N GLU A 27 8.53 -17.17 -17.69
CA GLU A 27 9.39 -17.17 -16.50
C GLU A 27 8.58 -16.92 -15.22
N ARG A 28 7.68 -15.93 -15.24
CA ARG A 28 6.79 -15.64 -14.09
C ARG A 28 5.92 -16.82 -13.75
N ASN A 29 5.25 -17.41 -14.76
CA ASN A 29 4.35 -18.54 -14.57
C ASN A 29 5.09 -19.78 -14.05
N LYS A 30 6.26 -20.08 -14.59
CA LYS A 30 7.12 -21.17 -14.08
C LYS A 30 7.54 -20.93 -12.64
N ALA A 31 7.88 -19.69 -12.30
CA ALA A 31 8.25 -19.32 -10.93
C ALA A 31 7.08 -19.52 -9.96
N ALA A 32 5.88 -19.07 -10.33
CA ALA A 32 4.66 -19.25 -9.53
C ALA A 32 4.34 -20.74 -9.31
N ILE A 33 4.33 -21.53 -10.39
CA ILE A 33 4.05 -22.97 -10.33
C ILE A 33 5.06 -23.69 -9.44
N ASN A 34 6.35 -23.43 -9.65
CA ASN A 34 7.40 -24.06 -8.85
C ASN A 34 7.32 -23.68 -7.37
N TYR A 35 7.06 -22.40 -7.07
CA TYR A 35 6.93 -21.92 -5.70
C TYR A 35 5.75 -22.57 -4.99
N ILE A 36 4.59 -22.62 -5.65
CA ILE A 36 3.37 -23.23 -5.11
C ILE A 36 3.56 -24.73 -4.94
N ASN A 37 4.02 -25.47 -5.96
CA ASN A 37 4.22 -26.91 -5.86
C ASN A 37 5.20 -27.30 -4.77
N ASN A 38 6.30 -26.55 -4.60
CA ASN A 38 7.25 -26.82 -3.53
C ASN A 38 6.66 -26.51 -2.14
N GLY A 39 5.87 -25.46 -2.03
CA GLY A 39 5.15 -25.15 -0.80
C GLY A 39 4.17 -26.25 -0.40
N LEU A 40 3.33 -26.67 -1.33
CA LEU A 40 2.35 -27.75 -1.12
C LEU A 40 3.04 -29.09 -0.75
N LYS A 41 4.11 -29.48 -1.46
CA LYS A 41 4.92 -30.67 -1.13
C LYS A 41 5.56 -30.60 0.26
N SER A 42 5.87 -29.39 0.71
CA SER A 42 6.43 -29.14 2.03
C SER A 42 5.36 -29.08 3.13
N GLY A 43 4.08 -29.19 2.77
CA GLY A 43 2.95 -29.13 3.70
C GLY A 43 2.58 -27.70 4.13
N TYR A 44 3.00 -26.68 3.39
CA TYR A 44 2.62 -25.30 3.62
C TYR A 44 1.30 -24.96 2.93
N GLN A 45 0.56 -23.99 3.45
CA GLN A 45 -0.54 -23.40 2.69
C GLN A 45 0.02 -22.43 1.67
N CYS A 46 -0.52 -22.46 0.45
CA CYS A 46 -0.11 -21.61 -0.64
C CYS A 46 -1.26 -20.70 -1.07
N ILE A 47 -0.96 -19.44 -1.34
CA ILE A 47 -1.92 -18.44 -1.82
C ILE A 47 -1.39 -17.85 -3.13
N TYR A 48 -2.23 -17.84 -4.15
CA TYR A 48 -1.99 -17.09 -5.38
C TYR A 48 -2.93 -15.88 -5.40
N ALA A 49 -2.36 -14.69 -5.25
CA ALA A 49 -3.08 -13.43 -5.18
C ALA A 49 -2.89 -12.65 -6.49
N SER A 50 -3.95 -12.48 -7.27
CA SER A 50 -3.90 -11.86 -8.60
C SER A 50 -5.07 -10.90 -8.81
N ILE A 51 -4.98 -10.02 -9.80
CA ILE A 51 -6.08 -9.15 -10.21
C ILE A 51 -6.90 -9.82 -11.30
N ASN A 52 -8.22 -9.74 -11.19
CA ASN A 52 -9.17 -10.42 -12.10
C ASN A 52 -8.91 -11.94 -12.17
N ALA A 53 -8.62 -12.55 -11.03
CA ALA A 53 -8.30 -13.98 -10.94
C ALA A 53 -9.36 -14.87 -11.59
N TYR A 54 -10.62 -14.44 -11.61
CA TYR A 54 -11.77 -15.20 -12.13
C TYR A 54 -12.33 -14.64 -13.44
N ASP A 55 -11.72 -13.61 -14.05
CA ASP A 55 -12.18 -13.08 -15.33
C ASP A 55 -11.79 -14.04 -16.47
N SER A 56 -12.76 -14.39 -17.30
CA SER A 56 -12.58 -15.30 -18.44
C SER A 56 -11.57 -14.80 -19.50
N LYS A 57 -11.31 -13.48 -19.55
CA LYS A 57 -10.32 -12.86 -20.44
C LYS A 57 -8.89 -12.91 -19.88
N SER A 58 -8.71 -12.98 -18.56
CA SER A 58 -7.42 -13.18 -17.89
C SER A 58 -7.14 -14.66 -17.54
N SER A 59 -8.02 -15.57 -17.99
CA SER A 59 -8.01 -16.99 -17.65
C SER A 59 -6.75 -17.77 -18.10
N SER A 60 -5.88 -17.17 -18.91
CA SER A 60 -4.64 -17.85 -19.35
C SER A 60 -3.70 -18.17 -18.18
N ASN A 61 -3.62 -17.31 -17.16
CA ASN A 61 -2.74 -17.53 -16.02
C ASN A 61 -3.30 -18.61 -15.08
N ILE A 62 -4.60 -18.54 -14.75
CA ILE A 62 -5.23 -19.54 -13.86
C ILE A 62 -5.38 -20.89 -14.58
N SER A 63 -5.70 -20.93 -15.87
CA SER A 63 -5.73 -22.18 -16.63
C SER A 63 -4.34 -22.82 -16.71
N ASN A 64 -3.29 -22.03 -16.83
CA ASN A 64 -1.91 -22.52 -16.77
C ASN A 64 -1.56 -23.06 -15.36
N LEU A 65 -1.94 -22.35 -14.30
CA LEU A 65 -1.76 -22.82 -12.93
C LEU A 65 -2.51 -24.12 -12.68
N SER A 66 -3.80 -24.20 -13.04
CA SER A 66 -4.63 -25.37 -12.81
C SER A 66 -4.16 -26.62 -13.54
N SER A 67 -3.44 -26.45 -14.67
CA SER A 67 -2.89 -27.55 -15.45
C SER A 67 -1.50 -28.01 -15.00
N ASN A 68 -0.77 -27.19 -14.23
CA ASN A 68 0.64 -27.44 -13.89
C ASN A 68 0.93 -27.49 -12.39
N ILE A 69 -0.08 -27.22 -11.55
CA ILE A 69 0.03 -27.44 -10.10
C ILE A 69 -0.42 -28.87 -9.79
N ASP A 70 0.42 -29.59 -9.08
CA ASP A 70 0.15 -30.96 -8.66
C ASP A 70 -1.10 -30.99 -7.76
N ASP A 71 -2.03 -31.92 -8.03
CA ASP A 71 -3.27 -32.13 -7.27
C ASP A 71 -4.08 -30.82 -7.05
N TYR A 72 -4.12 -29.95 -8.07
CA TYR A 72 -4.69 -28.59 -8.00
C TYR A 72 -6.09 -28.58 -7.35
N LYS A 73 -7.02 -29.40 -7.86
CA LYS A 73 -8.41 -29.43 -7.37
C LYS A 73 -8.48 -29.88 -5.91
N GLU A 74 -7.76 -30.94 -5.56
CA GLU A 74 -7.72 -31.47 -4.20
C GLU A 74 -7.12 -30.46 -3.22
N ASN A 75 -6.08 -29.73 -3.63
CA ASN A 75 -5.46 -28.72 -2.80
C ASN A 75 -6.38 -27.52 -2.58
N ILE A 76 -7.18 -27.13 -3.56
CA ILE A 76 -8.23 -26.10 -3.40
C ILE A 76 -9.30 -26.59 -2.43
N GLU A 77 -9.83 -27.80 -2.60
CA GLU A 77 -10.89 -28.37 -1.74
C GLU A 77 -10.44 -28.54 -0.29
N ARG A 78 -9.16 -28.87 -0.06
CA ARG A 78 -8.56 -28.97 1.27
C ARG A 78 -8.16 -27.63 1.89
N GLY A 79 -8.25 -26.54 1.13
CA GLY A 79 -7.81 -25.20 1.55
C GLY A 79 -6.29 -25.06 1.69
N GLU A 80 -5.50 -26.00 1.11
CA GLU A 80 -4.03 -25.89 1.08
C GLU A 80 -3.54 -24.98 -0.03
N LEU A 81 -4.34 -24.80 -1.09
CA LEU A 81 -4.16 -23.79 -2.12
C LEU A 81 -5.36 -22.85 -2.15
N CYS A 82 -5.13 -21.55 -2.06
CA CYS A 82 -6.16 -20.51 -2.16
C CYS A 82 -5.85 -19.58 -3.31
N ILE A 83 -6.90 -19.22 -4.08
CA ILE A 83 -6.81 -18.20 -5.13
C ILE A 83 -7.56 -16.97 -4.62
N VAL A 84 -6.90 -15.82 -4.58
CA VAL A 84 -7.47 -14.57 -4.06
C VAL A 84 -7.47 -13.52 -5.17
N ASP A 85 -8.65 -12.94 -5.46
CA ASP A 85 -8.76 -11.79 -6.33
C ASP A 85 -8.47 -10.50 -5.55
N PHE A 86 -7.38 -9.83 -5.92
CA PHE A 86 -6.93 -8.60 -5.27
C PHE A 86 -7.58 -7.32 -5.84
N LYS A 87 -8.41 -7.43 -6.88
CA LYS A 87 -9.08 -6.26 -7.45
C LYS A 87 -9.89 -5.48 -6.42
N PRO A 88 -10.78 -6.11 -5.62
CA PRO A 88 -11.55 -5.38 -4.60
C PRO A 88 -10.67 -4.70 -3.55
N TYR A 89 -9.50 -5.26 -3.26
CA TYR A 89 -8.59 -4.72 -2.24
C TYR A 89 -7.98 -3.41 -2.69
N TYR A 90 -7.36 -3.36 -3.88
CA TYR A 90 -6.75 -2.11 -4.33
C TYR A 90 -7.80 -1.04 -4.67
N GLU A 91 -8.98 -1.43 -5.20
CA GLU A 91 -10.09 -0.50 -5.43
C GLU A 91 -10.58 0.13 -4.12
N SER A 92 -10.69 -0.65 -3.05
CA SER A 92 -11.01 -0.13 -1.72
C SER A 92 -9.91 0.79 -1.20
N ALA A 93 -8.64 0.42 -1.36
CA ALA A 93 -7.51 1.25 -0.91
C ALA A 93 -7.47 2.61 -1.62
N LEU A 94 -7.73 2.65 -2.93
CA LEU A 94 -7.86 3.89 -3.70
C LEU A 94 -9.03 4.77 -3.21
N ASN A 95 -10.03 4.16 -2.62
CA ASN A 95 -11.17 4.84 -1.99
C ASN A 95 -10.99 5.05 -0.47
N VAL A 96 -9.75 5.00 0.03
CA VAL A 96 -9.43 5.25 1.46
C VAL A 96 -10.02 4.21 2.42
N ASP A 97 -10.42 3.04 1.93
CA ASP A 97 -10.92 1.93 2.75
C ASP A 97 -9.93 0.76 2.76
N PHE A 98 -9.21 0.61 3.87
CA PHE A 98 -8.27 -0.49 4.13
C PHE A 98 -8.89 -1.66 4.88
N SER A 99 -10.20 -1.64 5.14
CA SER A 99 -10.87 -2.74 5.84
C SER A 99 -10.66 -4.10 5.18
N PRO A 100 -10.72 -4.25 3.83
CA PRO A 100 -10.45 -5.54 3.19
C PRO A 100 -9.03 -6.06 3.48
N PHE A 101 -8.04 -5.20 3.46
CA PHE A 101 -6.66 -5.57 3.78
C PHE A 101 -6.47 -5.99 5.24
N LYS A 102 -7.07 -5.25 6.19
CA LYS A 102 -7.05 -5.58 7.62
C LYS A 102 -7.72 -6.93 7.87
N ASN A 103 -8.83 -7.21 7.19
CA ASN A 103 -9.52 -8.50 7.28
C ASN A 103 -8.66 -9.64 6.73
N LEU A 104 -8.05 -9.46 5.55
CA LEU A 104 -7.16 -10.46 4.96
C LEU A 104 -5.99 -10.78 5.90
N LYS A 105 -5.34 -9.75 6.45
CA LYS A 105 -4.26 -9.94 7.44
C LYS A 105 -4.73 -10.82 8.59
N LYS A 106 -5.86 -10.49 9.19
CA LYS A 106 -6.46 -11.23 10.30
C LYS A 106 -6.77 -12.68 9.92
N GLU A 107 -7.36 -12.91 8.75
CA GLU A 107 -7.68 -14.26 8.24
C GLU A 107 -6.41 -15.11 8.06
N LEU A 108 -5.32 -14.53 7.56
CA LEU A 108 -4.05 -15.22 7.40
C LEU A 108 -3.44 -15.60 8.76
N GLU A 109 -3.50 -14.69 9.73
CA GLU A 109 -3.02 -14.91 11.10
C GLU A 109 -3.83 -16.01 11.84
N GLU A 110 -5.15 -15.97 11.72
CA GLU A 110 -6.05 -16.98 12.28
C GLU A 110 -5.81 -18.36 11.61
N THR A 111 -5.63 -18.35 10.29
CA THR A 111 -5.32 -19.57 9.54
C THR A 111 -4.00 -20.18 9.99
N LEU A 112 -2.95 -19.37 10.17
CA LEU A 112 -1.65 -19.85 10.66
C LEU A 112 -1.78 -20.49 12.04
N LYS A 113 -2.53 -19.86 12.96
CA LYS A 113 -2.84 -20.38 14.28
C LYS A 113 -3.57 -21.72 14.21
N HIS A 114 -4.63 -21.81 13.41
CA HIS A 114 -5.39 -23.06 13.24
C HIS A 114 -4.56 -24.19 12.63
N ARG A 115 -3.62 -23.89 11.73
CA ARG A 115 -2.70 -24.89 11.18
C ARG A 115 -1.80 -25.45 12.26
N LYS A 116 -1.23 -24.59 13.11
CA LYS A 116 -0.40 -24.97 14.25
C LYS A 116 -1.16 -25.85 15.24
N ASP A 117 -2.39 -25.46 15.60
CA ASP A 117 -3.24 -26.20 16.53
C ASP A 117 -3.60 -27.59 16.00
N ARG A 118 -3.61 -27.79 14.69
CA ARG A 118 -3.85 -29.11 14.06
C ARG A 118 -2.57 -29.90 13.76
N GLY A 119 -1.42 -29.46 14.25
CA GLY A 119 -0.12 -30.10 13.99
C GLY A 119 0.34 -30.04 12.52
N LYS A 120 -0.24 -29.16 11.70
CA LYS A 120 0.22 -28.89 10.34
C LYS A 120 1.42 -27.95 10.37
N LYS A 121 2.13 -27.86 9.25
CA LYS A 121 3.20 -26.86 9.09
C LYS A 121 2.61 -25.45 9.26
N ASP A 122 3.19 -24.68 10.16
CA ASP A 122 2.79 -23.32 10.52
C ASP A 122 3.45 -22.27 9.60
N ALA A 123 3.23 -22.45 8.30
CA ALA A 123 3.74 -21.52 7.30
C ALA A 123 2.73 -21.30 6.16
N ILE A 124 2.69 -20.06 5.67
CA ILE A 124 1.90 -19.63 4.52
C ILE A 124 2.83 -19.01 3.49
N LEU A 125 2.70 -19.44 2.24
CA LEU A 125 3.43 -18.88 1.10
C LEU A 125 2.46 -18.14 0.20
N VAL A 126 2.73 -16.86 -0.06
CA VAL A 126 1.93 -16.01 -0.93
C VAL A 126 2.72 -15.68 -2.20
N PHE A 127 2.13 -15.93 -3.36
CA PHE A 127 2.61 -15.42 -4.63
C PHE A 127 1.64 -14.33 -5.10
N ALA A 128 2.07 -13.06 -4.99
CA ALA A 128 1.22 -11.89 -5.18
C ALA A 128 1.55 -11.19 -6.51
N ASP A 129 0.90 -11.59 -7.61
CA ASP A 129 1.16 -11.00 -8.93
C ASP A 129 0.29 -9.76 -9.23
N ALA A 130 -0.52 -9.33 -8.28
CA ALA A 130 -1.38 -8.16 -8.43
C ALA A 130 -0.56 -6.88 -8.71
N ALA A 131 0.54 -6.67 -8.01
CA ALA A 131 1.42 -5.52 -8.22
C ALA A 131 2.07 -5.51 -9.61
N CYS A 132 2.38 -6.69 -10.15
CA CYS A 132 2.85 -6.84 -11.51
C CYS A 132 1.80 -6.38 -12.53
N PHE A 133 0.56 -6.82 -12.38
CA PHE A 133 -0.55 -6.39 -13.25
C PHE A 133 -0.69 -4.87 -13.24
N LEU A 134 -0.64 -4.24 -12.07
CA LEU A 134 -0.76 -2.80 -11.92
C LEU A 134 0.39 -2.07 -12.63
N SER A 135 1.63 -2.50 -12.41
CA SER A 135 2.80 -1.88 -13.05
C SER A 135 2.82 -2.04 -14.57
N LEU A 136 2.38 -3.20 -15.11
CA LEU A 136 2.22 -3.44 -16.54
C LEU A 136 1.18 -2.51 -17.19
N ASN A 137 0.13 -2.14 -16.45
CA ASN A 137 -0.89 -1.21 -16.89
C ASN A 137 -0.57 0.26 -16.56
N LYS A 138 0.66 0.56 -16.12
CA LYS A 138 1.12 1.89 -15.71
C LYS A 138 0.37 2.49 -14.51
N LEU A 139 -0.25 1.66 -13.72
CA LEU A 139 -0.92 2.01 -12.47
C LEU A 139 0.11 1.92 -11.33
N PHE A 140 1.11 2.80 -11.38
CA PHE A 140 2.26 2.73 -10.48
C PHE A 140 1.91 3.11 -9.05
N ASP A 141 0.97 4.03 -8.86
CA ASP A 141 0.52 4.48 -7.56
C ASP A 141 -0.20 3.36 -6.81
N GLU A 142 -1.09 2.67 -7.52
CA GLU A 142 -1.79 1.50 -7.01
C GLU A 142 -0.82 0.35 -6.70
N CYS A 143 0.18 0.18 -7.55
CA CYS A 143 1.25 -0.80 -7.32
C CYS A 143 2.02 -0.47 -6.04
N GLU A 144 2.42 0.78 -5.83
CA GLU A 144 3.12 1.22 -4.63
C GLU A 144 2.28 1.05 -3.36
N ILE A 145 0.97 1.29 -3.41
CA ILE A 145 0.04 1.07 -2.29
C ILE A 145 0.02 -0.41 -1.89
N LEU A 146 -0.09 -1.32 -2.86
CA LEU A 146 -0.08 -2.77 -2.58
C LEU A 146 1.27 -3.22 -2.01
N GLU A 147 2.38 -2.77 -2.59
CA GLU A 147 3.72 -3.13 -2.13
C GLU A 147 4.02 -2.57 -0.73
N TRP A 148 3.56 -1.36 -0.45
CA TRP A 148 3.65 -0.80 0.88
C TRP A 148 2.86 -1.65 1.90
N TRP A 149 1.63 -2.03 1.58
CA TRP A 149 0.83 -2.84 2.48
C TRP A 149 1.50 -4.18 2.79
N TRP A 150 2.06 -4.85 1.78
CA TRP A 150 2.83 -6.07 1.98
C TRP A 150 4.07 -5.83 2.85
N CYS A 151 4.79 -4.73 2.64
CA CYS A 151 5.97 -4.35 3.42
C CYS A 151 5.63 -4.17 4.91
N GLU A 152 4.61 -3.39 5.23
CA GLU A 152 4.15 -3.15 6.59
C GLU A 152 3.66 -4.45 7.24
N THR A 153 2.84 -5.20 6.53
CA THR A 153 2.25 -6.45 7.03
C THR A 153 3.32 -7.51 7.29
N THR A 154 4.27 -7.71 6.37
CA THR A 154 5.37 -8.67 6.57
C THR A 154 6.34 -8.23 7.65
N THR A 155 6.51 -6.94 7.86
CA THR A 155 7.31 -6.38 8.97
C THR A 155 6.68 -6.73 10.31
N ASP A 156 5.37 -6.52 10.45
CA ASP A 156 4.62 -6.88 11.65
C ASP A 156 4.64 -8.40 11.90
N TRP A 157 4.40 -9.21 10.87
CA TRP A 157 4.49 -10.67 10.97
C TRP A 157 5.87 -11.16 11.43
N ARG A 158 6.93 -10.52 10.95
CA ARG A 158 8.29 -10.84 11.38
C ARG A 158 8.51 -10.52 12.86
N GLN A 159 8.04 -9.37 13.31
CA GLN A 159 8.13 -8.97 14.73
C GLN A 159 7.35 -9.93 15.65
N ASN A 160 6.24 -10.48 15.16
CA ASN A 160 5.39 -11.41 15.89
C ASN A 160 5.74 -12.89 15.63
N ASN A 161 6.86 -13.21 14.96
CA ASN A 161 7.32 -14.56 14.61
C ASN A 161 6.25 -15.36 13.84
N GLN A 162 5.46 -14.70 12.99
CA GLN A 162 4.48 -15.35 12.13
C GLN A 162 5.14 -15.74 10.80
N ASN A 163 4.99 -16.99 10.41
CA ASN A 163 5.73 -17.57 9.30
C ASN A 163 4.96 -17.41 7.98
N ILE A 164 4.89 -16.18 7.49
CA ILE A 164 4.23 -15.83 6.22
C ILE A 164 5.24 -15.14 5.31
N THR A 165 5.44 -15.70 4.11
CA THR A 165 6.36 -15.17 3.11
C THR A 165 5.59 -14.72 1.87
N VAL A 166 5.89 -13.53 1.36
CA VAL A 166 5.25 -12.95 0.19
C VAL A 166 6.26 -12.75 -0.92
N ILE A 167 5.95 -13.24 -2.13
CA ILE A 167 6.71 -12.97 -3.35
C ILE A 167 5.87 -12.11 -4.29
N CYS A 168 6.40 -10.94 -4.65
CA CYS A 168 5.84 -10.02 -5.61
C CYS A 168 6.67 -10.06 -6.92
N PRO A 169 6.12 -10.60 -8.03
CA PRO A 169 6.80 -10.58 -9.31
C PRO A 169 6.72 -9.20 -9.96
N HIS A 170 7.84 -8.74 -10.56
CA HIS A 170 7.89 -7.49 -11.30
C HIS A 170 8.60 -7.68 -12.65
N TYR A 171 8.06 -7.06 -13.70
CA TYR A 171 8.64 -7.13 -15.02
C TYR A 171 9.90 -6.27 -15.13
N LYS A 172 11.04 -6.91 -15.36
CA LYS A 172 12.35 -6.28 -15.31
C LYS A 172 12.50 -5.09 -16.27
N GLN A 173 11.90 -5.17 -17.47
CA GLN A 173 12.00 -4.10 -18.46
C GLN A 173 11.29 -2.81 -18.01
N ILE A 174 10.15 -2.93 -17.32
CA ILE A 174 9.44 -1.77 -16.78
C ILE A 174 10.26 -1.09 -15.70
N LEU A 175 10.75 -1.86 -14.74
CA LEU A 175 11.55 -1.30 -13.65
C LEU A 175 12.92 -0.77 -14.11
N ASN A 176 13.43 -1.20 -15.26
CA ASN A 176 14.69 -0.68 -15.83
C ASN A 176 14.50 0.54 -16.73
N ASN A 177 13.28 1.03 -16.92
CA ASN A 177 13.02 2.27 -17.62
C ASN A 177 13.60 3.44 -16.82
N SER A 178 14.46 4.24 -17.45
CA SER A 178 15.11 5.40 -16.80
C SER A 178 14.12 6.46 -16.32
N LEU A 179 12.96 6.58 -16.97
CA LEU A 179 11.89 7.50 -16.58
C LEU A 179 11.17 7.07 -15.28
N LEU A 180 11.32 5.81 -14.88
CA LEU A 180 10.72 5.22 -13.68
C LEU A 180 11.75 4.92 -12.58
N SER A 181 12.91 5.59 -12.62
CA SER A 181 14.00 5.31 -11.68
C SER A 181 13.60 5.51 -10.21
N GLU A 182 12.78 6.50 -9.91
CA GLU A 182 12.28 6.76 -8.56
C GLU A 182 11.25 5.73 -8.12
N THR A 183 10.26 5.42 -8.97
CA THR A 183 9.27 4.36 -8.72
C THR A 183 9.95 3.02 -8.46
N LYS A 184 10.96 2.68 -9.28
CA LYS A 184 11.79 1.48 -9.05
C LYS A 184 12.47 1.48 -7.69
N LEU A 185 13.06 2.61 -7.29
CA LEU A 185 13.73 2.73 -5.99
C LEU A 185 12.73 2.56 -4.84
N ARG A 186 11.55 3.17 -4.94
CA ARG A 186 10.49 3.03 -3.92
C ARG A 186 10.01 1.59 -3.82
N ILE A 187 9.58 0.98 -4.92
CA ILE A 187 9.14 -0.42 -4.95
C ILE A 187 10.24 -1.34 -4.43
N SER A 188 11.50 -1.17 -4.89
CA SER A 188 12.61 -2.01 -4.43
C SER A 188 12.93 -1.83 -2.95
N SER A 189 12.69 -0.64 -2.37
CA SER A 189 12.94 -0.38 -0.95
C SER A 189 11.93 -1.05 -0.02
N MET A 190 10.75 -1.39 -0.52
CA MET A 190 9.69 -2.09 0.21
C MET A 190 9.94 -3.60 0.32
N HIS A 191 10.90 -4.13 -0.41
CA HIS A 191 11.24 -5.55 -0.40
C HIS A 191 12.54 -5.82 0.36
N THR A 192 12.55 -6.89 1.13
CA THR A 192 13.71 -7.31 1.90
C THR A 192 14.76 -8.03 1.06
N ILE A 193 14.29 -8.77 0.05
CA ILE A 193 15.12 -9.57 -0.86
C ILE A 193 14.69 -9.31 -2.29
N THR A 194 15.64 -9.22 -3.21
CA THR A 194 15.37 -9.21 -4.65
C THR A 194 16.00 -10.46 -5.30
N ILE A 195 15.21 -11.17 -6.08
CA ILE A 195 15.60 -12.40 -6.80
C ILE A 195 15.37 -12.16 -8.29
N GLU A 196 16.35 -12.52 -9.11
CA GLU A 196 16.16 -12.59 -10.57
C GLU A 196 15.77 -14.01 -10.99
N SER A 197 14.78 -14.16 -11.86
CA SER A 197 14.30 -15.46 -12.35
C SER A 197 15.39 -16.31 -13.03
N ASN A 198 16.45 -15.65 -13.55
CA ASN A 198 17.59 -16.25 -14.25
C ASN A 198 18.85 -16.37 -13.39
N TYR A 199 18.79 -16.71 -12.09
CA TYR A 199 19.93 -17.24 -11.33
C TYR A 199 20.85 -16.32 -10.53
N ASN A 200 20.49 -15.18 -10.01
CA ASN A 200 21.35 -14.61 -8.97
C ASN A 200 20.54 -14.07 -7.78
N MET A 201 20.59 -14.81 -6.66
CA MET A 201 20.21 -14.24 -5.36
C MET A 201 21.16 -13.10 -5.04
N LYS A 202 20.75 -11.88 -5.23
CA LYS A 202 21.37 -10.72 -4.62
C LYS A 202 20.66 -10.47 -3.30
N MET A 203 21.24 -10.98 -2.22
CA MET A 203 20.89 -10.46 -0.90
C MET A 203 21.22 -8.98 -0.91
N ASN A 204 20.21 -8.15 -0.84
CA ASN A 204 20.39 -6.76 -0.53
C ASN A 204 20.93 -6.73 0.90
N ASN A 205 22.26 -6.57 1.07
CA ASN A 205 22.90 -6.33 2.35
C ASN A 205 22.46 -4.97 2.88
N LYS A 206 21.20 -4.83 3.18
CA LYS A 206 20.63 -3.64 3.79
C LYS A 206 20.11 -4.05 5.15
N LYS A 207 20.82 -3.50 6.17
CA LYS A 207 20.36 -3.39 7.55
C LYS A 207 18.85 -3.15 7.53
N HIS A 208 18.15 -3.80 8.46
CA HIS A 208 16.74 -3.57 8.76
C HIS A 208 16.30 -2.18 8.35
N TYR A 209 15.59 -2.09 7.25
CA TYR A 209 14.81 -0.91 6.98
C TYR A 209 13.55 -1.04 7.83
N ASN A 210 13.53 -0.36 8.97
CA ASN A 210 12.32 0.38 9.26
C ASN A 210 11.99 1.08 7.95
N CYS A 211 10.72 1.09 7.54
CA CYS A 211 10.25 1.95 6.47
C CYS A 211 10.53 3.40 6.91
N ASP A 212 11.79 3.77 6.85
CA ASP A 212 12.29 5.04 7.33
C ASP A 212 12.16 6.00 6.16
N LEU A 213 10.97 6.63 6.09
CA LEU A 213 10.63 7.70 5.15
C LEU A 213 11.74 8.77 5.08
N GLN A 214 12.60 8.88 6.11
CA GLN A 214 13.72 9.82 6.15
C GLN A 214 14.87 9.50 5.18
N LYS A 215 15.00 8.27 4.67
CA LYS A 215 16.09 7.93 3.72
C LYS A 215 15.73 8.13 2.26
N ILE A 216 14.45 8.28 1.93
CA ILE A 216 14.00 8.63 0.58
C ILE A 216 14.33 10.08 0.24
N SER A 217 14.48 10.96 1.22
CA SER A 217 14.70 12.40 1.05
C SER A 217 16.03 12.78 0.36
N LYS A 218 17.03 11.91 0.35
CA LYS A 218 18.36 12.23 -0.21
C LYS A 218 18.48 12.17 -1.74
N TYR A 219 17.45 11.66 -2.44
CA TYR A 219 17.45 11.52 -3.90
C TYR A 219 16.48 12.45 -4.64
N GLN A 220 15.82 13.37 -3.93
CA GLN A 220 14.78 14.26 -4.47
C GLN A 220 15.30 15.60 -5.05
N GLU A 221 16.57 15.78 -5.28
CA GLU A 221 17.10 17.07 -5.80
C GLU A 221 16.96 17.28 -7.33
N TYR A 222 16.40 16.33 -8.08
CA TYR A 222 16.27 16.47 -9.52
C TYR A 222 14.82 16.76 -9.96
N GLN A 223 14.55 18.06 -10.19
CA GLN A 223 13.58 18.63 -11.15
C GLN A 223 12.11 18.16 -11.09
N ILE A 224 11.42 18.43 -9.99
CA ILE A 224 9.96 18.51 -9.99
C ILE A 224 9.59 19.99 -9.98
N LYS A 225 8.66 20.44 -10.86
CA LYS A 225 8.01 21.74 -10.78
C LYS A 225 7.49 21.91 -9.36
N ARG A 226 8.07 22.85 -8.61
CA ARG A 226 7.75 23.08 -7.20
C ARG A 226 6.30 23.57 -7.10
N LYS A 227 5.42 22.75 -6.53
CA LYS A 227 4.20 23.26 -5.94
C LYS A 227 4.57 23.97 -4.66
N THR A 228 4.09 25.19 -4.48
CA THR A 228 4.48 26.05 -3.36
C THR A 228 3.47 26.03 -2.21
N LYS A 229 2.31 25.36 -2.38
CA LYS A 229 1.26 25.28 -1.36
C LYS A 229 1.71 24.43 -0.17
N LYS A 230 1.49 24.94 1.02
CA LYS A 230 1.75 24.25 2.29
C LYS A 230 0.46 23.71 2.88
N ILE A 231 0.50 22.44 3.30
CA ILE A 231 -0.67 21.68 3.69
C ILE A 231 -0.49 21.15 5.12
N LEU A 232 -1.49 21.38 5.97
CA LEU A 232 -1.62 20.70 7.25
C LEU A 232 -2.74 19.67 7.15
N ILE A 233 -2.47 18.42 7.55
CA ILE A 233 -3.43 17.32 7.50
C ILE A 233 -3.65 16.78 8.91
N ALA A 234 -4.91 16.72 9.35
CA ALA A 234 -5.31 16.05 10.57
C ALA A 234 -6.08 14.77 10.21
N GLU A 235 -5.42 13.62 10.38
CA GLU A 235 -5.92 12.29 10.03
C GLU A 235 -5.51 11.28 11.11
N PRO A 236 -6.45 10.58 11.77
CA PRO A 236 -6.13 9.71 12.89
C PRO A 236 -5.58 8.33 12.48
N GLU A 237 -5.81 7.88 11.23
CA GLU A 237 -5.44 6.55 10.78
C GLU A 237 -4.07 6.54 10.09
N PRO A 238 -3.07 5.81 10.64
CA PRO A 238 -1.71 5.79 10.10
C PRO A 238 -1.63 5.35 8.63
N ASP A 239 -2.47 4.40 8.23
CA ASP A 239 -2.55 3.92 6.85
C ASP A 239 -2.96 5.04 5.88
N ILE A 240 -3.93 5.85 6.30
CA ILE A 240 -4.41 7.00 5.52
C ILE A 240 -3.36 8.12 5.50
N GLN A 241 -2.69 8.39 6.63
CA GLN A 241 -1.58 9.34 6.70
C GLN A 241 -0.47 8.97 5.71
N TYR A 242 -0.14 7.68 5.63
CA TYR A 242 0.86 7.21 4.67
C TYR A 242 0.43 7.48 3.21
N ILE A 243 -0.84 7.23 2.88
CA ILE A 243 -1.36 7.49 1.54
C ILE A 243 -1.35 8.97 1.20
N TYR A 244 -1.72 9.85 2.13
CA TYR A 244 -1.53 11.28 1.93
C TYR A 244 -0.08 11.61 1.59
N SER A 245 0.87 11.06 2.34
CA SER A 245 2.30 11.27 2.09
C SER A 245 2.75 10.75 0.73
N LEU A 246 2.25 9.60 0.31
CA LEU A 246 2.59 8.98 -0.96
C LEU A 246 2.04 9.80 -2.14
N ILE A 247 0.72 10.05 -2.14
CA ILE A 247 0.03 10.67 -3.28
C ILE A 247 0.41 12.16 -3.42
N THR A 248 0.50 12.91 -2.33
CA THR A 248 0.93 14.32 -2.40
C THR A 248 2.34 14.44 -2.97
N ARG A 249 3.24 13.53 -2.58
CA ARG A 249 4.61 13.46 -3.10
C ARG A 249 4.64 13.18 -4.59
N GLN A 250 3.83 12.24 -5.07
CA GLN A 250 3.71 11.92 -6.50
C GLN A 250 3.21 13.10 -7.32
N HIS A 251 2.36 13.94 -6.74
CA HIS A 251 1.87 15.18 -7.35
C HIS A 251 2.80 16.37 -7.13
N GLY A 252 4.04 16.16 -6.70
CA GLY A 252 5.11 17.15 -6.65
C GLY A 252 5.13 18.05 -5.41
N PHE A 253 4.39 17.68 -4.34
CA PHE A 253 4.55 18.35 -3.05
C PHE A 253 5.82 17.84 -2.36
N LYS A 254 6.52 18.75 -1.71
CA LYS A 254 7.68 18.37 -0.89
C LYS A 254 7.20 17.91 0.48
N GLU A 255 7.95 17.01 1.09
CA GLU A 255 7.72 16.59 2.48
C GLU A 255 7.79 17.79 3.45
N SER A 256 8.65 18.77 3.18
CA SER A 256 8.75 20.02 3.95
C SER A 256 7.52 20.93 3.85
N ASP A 257 6.68 20.74 2.83
CA ASP A 257 5.49 21.56 2.57
C ASP A 257 4.22 20.90 3.12
N MET A 258 4.35 19.73 3.72
CA MET A 258 3.26 18.96 4.29
C MET A 258 3.55 18.60 5.76
N ASN A 259 2.55 18.79 6.60
CA ASN A 259 2.59 18.33 7.98
C ASN A 259 1.35 17.49 8.28
N ILE A 260 1.54 16.27 8.79
CA ILE A 260 0.45 15.36 9.13
C ILE A 260 0.44 15.16 10.64
N VAL A 261 -0.75 15.26 11.24
CA VAL A 261 -0.99 15.07 12.66
C VAL A 261 -2.13 14.08 12.90
N GLU A 262 -2.07 13.36 14.00
CA GLU A 262 -3.00 12.27 14.31
C GLU A 262 -4.27 12.71 15.06
N ASN A 263 -4.31 13.97 15.57
CA ASN A 263 -5.41 14.44 16.41
C ASN A 263 -5.67 15.93 16.28
N GLY A 264 -6.86 16.36 16.71
CA GLY A 264 -7.34 17.72 16.54
C GLY A 264 -6.64 18.73 17.43
N ASN A 265 -6.28 18.37 18.67
CA ASN A 265 -5.55 19.28 19.56
C ASN A 265 -4.18 19.63 19.00
N LYS A 266 -3.47 18.64 18.43
CA LYS A 266 -2.18 18.88 17.77
C LYS A 266 -2.33 19.76 16.53
N CYS A 267 -3.40 19.57 15.75
CA CYS A 267 -3.73 20.42 14.62
C CYS A 267 -3.92 21.88 15.08
N LEU A 268 -4.70 22.12 16.14
CA LEU A 268 -4.93 23.46 16.70
C LEU A 268 -3.66 24.08 17.29
N GLU A 269 -2.84 23.29 17.99
CA GLU A 269 -1.56 23.73 18.53
C GLU A 269 -0.65 24.27 17.42
N ILE A 270 -0.56 23.54 16.30
CA ILE A 270 0.27 23.94 15.17
C ILE A 270 -0.31 25.17 14.48
N ILE A 271 -1.60 25.16 14.12
CA ILE A 271 -2.19 26.25 13.33
C ILE A 271 -2.26 27.58 14.09
N PHE A 272 -2.37 27.52 15.44
CA PHE A 272 -2.40 28.71 16.30
C PHE A 272 -1.05 29.09 16.90
N SER A 273 0.04 28.40 16.52
CA SER A 273 1.37 28.84 16.92
C SER A 273 1.71 30.21 16.29
N ASP A 274 2.43 31.04 17.06
CA ASP A 274 2.79 32.41 16.63
C ASP A 274 3.46 32.46 15.25
N ASN A 275 4.32 31.51 14.98
CA ASN A 275 5.02 31.41 13.69
C ASN A 275 4.08 31.11 12.53
N VAL A 276 3.03 30.34 12.73
CA VAL A 276 2.06 29.95 11.69
C VAL A 276 1.05 31.06 11.47
N VAL A 277 0.50 31.64 12.53
CA VAL A 277 -0.49 32.73 12.47
C VAL A 277 0.10 33.96 11.78
N ASN A 278 1.28 34.40 12.23
CA ASN A 278 1.91 35.62 11.73
C ASN A 278 2.41 35.50 10.29
N ASN A 279 2.78 34.31 9.84
CA ASN A 279 3.34 34.09 8.50
C ASN A 279 2.34 33.48 7.51
N ASN A 280 1.07 33.25 7.90
CA ASN A 280 0.07 32.57 7.06
C ASN A 280 0.61 31.25 6.45
N TYR A 281 1.28 30.44 7.26
CA TYR A 281 2.20 29.37 6.82
C TYR A 281 1.53 28.25 6.00
N TYR A 282 0.30 27.85 6.40
CA TYR A 282 -0.44 26.81 5.66
C TYR A 282 -1.47 27.44 4.73
N ASP A 283 -1.49 27.01 3.47
CA ASP A 283 -2.47 27.44 2.48
C ASP A 283 -3.78 26.66 2.60
N ILE A 284 -3.67 25.36 2.91
CA ILE A 284 -4.79 24.42 3.00
C ILE A 284 -4.67 23.61 4.28
N ILE A 285 -5.81 23.37 4.92
CA ILE A 285 -5.92 22.47 6.07
C ILE A 285 -6.91 21.36 5.71
N ILE A 286 -6.46 20.10 5.73
CA ILE A 286 -7.32 18.92 5.49
C ILE A 286 -7.63 18.32 6.86
N ILE A 287 -8.91 18.12 7.17
CA ILE A 287 -9.36 17.66 8.47
C ILE A 287 -10.30 16.47 8.32
N ASP A 288 -9.96 15.34 8.95
CA ASP A 288 -10.92 14.26 9.15
C ASP A 288 -11.95 14.65 10.20
N SER A 289 -13.24 14.42 9.91
CA SER A 289 -14.33 14.72 10.84
C SER A 289 -14.29 13.89 12.13
N HIS A 290 -13.66 12.70 12.09
CA HIS A 290 -13.61 11.72 13.17
C HIS A 290 -12.21 11.63 13.83
N LEU A 291 -11.68 12.75 14.31
CA LEU A 291 -10.43 12.74 15.06
C LEU A 291 -10.64 12.12 16.47
N ARG A 292 -9.53 11.59 17.04
CA ARG A 292 -9.61 10.75 18.27
C ARG A 292 -9.93 11.53 19.54
N ASP A 293 -9.57 12.83 19.59
CA ASP A 293 -9.64 13.66 20.80
C ASP A 293 -10.80 14.66 20.77
N ILE A 294 -10.90 15.43 19.72
CA ILE A 294 -11.99 16.37 19.47
C ILE A 294 -12.52 16.17 18.03
N SER A 295 -13.79 16.44 17.81
CA SER A 295 -14.38 16.32 16.49
C SER A 295 -13.68 17.23 15.47
N GLY A 296 -13.44 16.73 14.25
CA GLY A 296 -12.90 17.54 13.16
C GLY A 296 -13.77 18.74 12.81
N PHE A 297 -15.10 18.66 13.00
CA PHE A 297 -16.00 19.80 12.86
C PHE A 297 -15.71 20.89 13.89
N GLU A 298 -15.39 20.51 15.13
CA GLU A 298 -15.01 21.46 16.17
C GLU A 298 -13.66 22.10 15.89
N VAL A 299 -12.70 21.32 15.38
CA VAL A 299 -11.39 21.85 14.92
C VAL A 299 -11.61 22.87 13.82
N ALA A 300 -12.38 22.52 12.79
CA ALA A 300 -12.68 23.40 11.66
C ALA A 300 -13.36 24.70 12.13
N ARG A 301 -14.32 24.62 13.04
CA ARG A 301 -14.98 25.80 13.62
C ARG A 301 -14.00 26.70 14.35
N LYS A 302 -13.17 26.15 15.24
CA LYS A 302 -12.16 26.94 15.98
C LYS A 302 -11.16 27.62 15.04
N ILE A 303 -10.82 26.97 13.91
CA ILE A 303 -9.95 27.57 12.89
C ILE A 303 -10.71 28.68 12.16
N HIS A 304 -11.93 28.42 11.71
CA HIS A 304 -12.75 29.44 11.02
C HIS A 304 -12.99 30.69 11.86
N ASP A 305 -13.31 30.52 13.14
CA ASP A 305 -13.57 31.66 14.05
C ASP A 305 -12.35 32.59 14.20
N LYS A 306 -11.13 32.06 14.18
CA LYS A 306 -9.90 32.82 14.33
C LYS A 306 -9.22 33.19 13.02
N LEU A 307 -9.38 32.37 12.00
CA LEU A 307 -8.73 32.47 10.69
C LEU A 307 -9.73 32.21 9.55
N PRO A 308 -10.75 33.08 9.38
CA PRO A 308 -11.86 32.84 8.44
C PRO A 308 -11.45 32.77 6.96
N HIS A 309 -10.24 33.24 6.63
CA HIS A 309 -9.69 33.19 5.29
C HIS A 309 -8.95 31.88 4.97
N LYS A 310 -8.81 30.96 5.94
CA LYS A 310 -8.14 29.69 5.72
C LYS A 310 -9.05 28.73 4.97
N ARG A 311 -8.51 28.14 3.91
CA ARG A 311 -9.20 27.08 3.20
C ARG A 311 -9.12 25.78 3.99
N ILE A 312 -10.28 25.23 4.31
CA ILE A 312 -10.42 23.95 5.00
C ILE A 312 -11.06 22.95 4.04
N ILE A 313 -10.44 21.80 3.86
CA ILE A 313 -11.01 20.65 3.19
C ILE A 313 -11.39 19.64 4.28
N LEU A 314 -12.65 19.21 4.28
CA LEU A 314 -13.17 18.25 5.27
C LEU A 314 -13.30 16.87 4.64
N THR A 315 -12.78 15.85 5.30
CA THR A 315 -13.04 14.45 4.93
C THR A 315 -13.95 13.80 5.98
N THR A 316 -15.00 13.10 5.55
CA THR A 316 -16.03 12.60 6.45
C THR A 316 -16.72 11.35 5.92
N THR A 317 -17.29 10.53 6.82
CA THR A 317 -18.22 9.44 6.49
C THR A 317 -19.69 9.88 6.55
N SER A 318 -19.97 11.09 7.06
CA SER A 318 -21.33 11.62 7.17
C SER A 318 -21.83 12.18 5.86
N THR A 319 -23.06 11.87 5.46
CA THR A 319 -23.66 12.39 4.22
C THR A 319 -23.83 13.92 4.29
N LEU A 320 -23.73 14.59 3.13
CA LEU A 320 -23.86 16.03 3.05
C LEU A 320 -25.18 16.54 3.64
N SER A 321 -26.28 15.81 3.44
CA SER A 321 -27.59 16.17 4.03
C SER A 321 -27.59 16.20 5.56
N ASN A 322 -26.73 15.43 6.20
CA ASN A 322 -26.65 15.36 7.66
C ASN A 322 -25.73 16.44 8.27
N ILE A 323 -24.89 17.06 7.47
CA ILE A 323 -23.85 18.02 7.93
C ILE A 323 -23.97 19.39 7.28
N SER A 324 -24.96 19.62 6.39
CA SER A 324 -25.14 20.89 5.67
C SER A 324 -25.10 22.11 6.59
N ASP A 325 -25.91 22.11 7.65
CA ASP A 325 -26.00 23.23 8.59
C ASP A 325 -24.65 23.46 9.31
N ILE A 326 -23.89 22.39 9.53
CA ILE A 326 -22.60 22.48 10.18
C ILE A 326 -21.57 23.10 9.24
N ILE A 327 -21.45 22.59 8.02
CA ILE A 327 -20.49 23.10 7.01
C ILE A 327 -20.77 24.54 6.66
N ASP A 328 -22.05 24.91 6.51
CA ASP A 328 -22.46 26.30 6.28
C ASP A 328 -22.07 27.22 7.45
N SER A 329 -22.25 26.78 8.69
CA SER A 329 -21.89 27.53 9.89
C SER A 329 -20.38 27.76 10.07
N ILE A 330 -19.54 26.93 9.44
CA ILE A 330 -18.08 27.01 9.50
C ILE A 330 -17.46 27.48 8.16
N GLY A 331 -18.31 27.91 7.21
CA GLY A 331 -17.86 28.49 5.95
C GLY A 331 -17.12 27.54 5.03
N ILE A 332 -17.35 26.21 5.11
CA ILE A 332 -16.78 25.24 4.20
C ILE A 332 -17.69 25.08 2.99
N GLU A 333 -17.14 25.27 1.79
CA GLU A 333 -17.92 25.07 0.58
C GLU A 333 -18.15 23.56 0.31
N PRO A 334 -19.32 23.16 -0.22
CA PRO A 334 -19.62 21.75 -0.51
C PRO A 334 -18.56 21.04 -1.37
N LYS A 335 -17.89 21.80 -2.27
CA LYS A 335 -16.79 21.26 -3.09
C LYS A 335 -15.54 20.89 -2.28
N ASP A 336 -15.37 21.42 -1.08
CA ASP A 336 -14.28 21.14 -0.17
C ASP A 336 -14.65 20.06 0.88
N VAL A 337 -15.78 19.36 0.67
CA VAL A 337 -16.20 18.23 1.52
C VAL A 337 -16.08 16.92 0.75
N PHE A 338 -15.24 16.02 1.24
CA PHE A 338 -14.99 14.72 0.65
C PHE A 338 -15.61 13.60 1.49
N LEU A 339 -16.60 12.90 0.92
CA LEU A 339 -17.26 11.78 1.57
C LEU A 339 -16.39 10.52 1.42
N LYS A 340 -15.98 9.93 2.53
CA LYS A 340 -15.30 8.62 2.54
C LYS A 340 -16.30 7.51 2.21
N PRO A 341 -15.97 6.61 1.26
CA PRO A 341 -14.75 6.54 0.48
C PRO A 341 -14.71 7.55 -0.68
N PHE A 342 -13.58 8.23 -0.92
CA PHE A 342 -13.36 9.16 -2.03
C PHE A 342 -12.09 8.81 -2.81
N ASN A 343 -12.03 9.26 -4.07
CA ASN A 343 -10.83 9.11 -4.89
C ASN A 343 -9.79 10.19 -4.55
N PHE A 344 -8.58 9.79 -4.21
CA PHE A 344 -7.49 10.72 -3.89
C PHE A 344 -7.14 11.66 -5.04
N SER A 345 -7.29 11.24 -6.30
CA SER A 345 -7.06 12.11 -7.46
C SER A 345 -8.03 13.30 -7.48
N GLU A 346 -9.26 13.14 -6.97
CA GLU A 346 -10.23 14.24 -6.83
C GLU A 346 -9.79 15.21 -5.74
N LEU A 347 -9.32 14.69 -4.61
CA LEU A 347 -8.78 15.52 -3.53
C LEU A 347 -7.56 16.32 -4.00
N ILE A 348 -6.63 15.70 -4.74
CA ILE A 348 -5.46 16.40 -5.28
C ILE A 348 -5.87 17.50 -6.26
N LYS A 349 -6.85 17.25 -7.14
CA LYS A 349 -7.42 18.29 -7.99
C LYS A 349 -7.97 19.45 -7.17
N ALA A 350 -8.75 19.15 -6.12
CA ALA A 350 -9.27 20.20 -5.24
C ALA A 350 -8.13 20.98 -4.53
N ILE A 351 -7.05 20.31 -4.11
CA ILE A 351 -5.87 20.98 -3.56
C ILE A 351 -5.23 21.92 -4.61
N ASP A 352 -5.18 21.53 -5.88
CA ASP A 352 -4.58 22.33 -6.97
C ASP A 352 -5.46 23.51 -7.43
N GLU A 353 -6.77 23.36 -7.33
CA GLU A 353 -7.73 24.43 -7.65
C GLU A 353 -7.66 25.55 -6.60
N GLN A 354 -7.63 26.81 -7.06
CA GLN A 354 -7.68 28.00 -6.19
C GLN A 354 -9.11 28.44 -5.96
#